data_a38c87feb8b3c0750cd9c99e59f94221
#
_entry.id   a38c87feb8b3c0750cd9c99e59f94221
#
_cell.length_a   1.000
_cell.length_b   1.000
_cell.length_c   1.000
_cell.angle_alpha   90.00
_cell.angle_beta   90.00
_cell.angle_gamma   90.00
#
_symmetry.space_group_name_H-M   'P 1'
#
loop_
_entity.id
_entity.type
_entity.pdbx_description
1 polymer ?
#
loop_
_entity_poly.entity_id
_entity_poly.type
_entity_poly.pdbx_seq_one_letter_code
_entity_poly.pdbx_strand_id
1 'polypeptide(L)'
;MANYDPNSTEGLAAHASERLGMNARGLFTSDLSVNEYLCVEKAGFDPVGLVVGSSIYHVGFQFQSIRQNQELDVLSQAMYEARELAMTRMEEEADQLGADGVVGVRLDIGRYEWGADMAEFIAIGTAIRHKEGKLHRAPNGRPFTSDLSGQDFWTLMQTGKRPVGLVMGSCVYHVAHRGLMQSVKQTGRNVELAQYTQALYDARELAMERMQKEAEAIGDGVLGIVEVKLNENSHGWGSHVIEFFAVGTAVVPNEHVGEGHQLPDIMPVLDIND
;
A
#
# COMPACT_ATOMS: atom_id res chain seq x y z
N MET A 1 -8.55 27.22 15.89
CA MET A 1 -7.59 26.12 15.66
C MET A 1 -8.27 24.88 16.18
N ALA A 2 -8.63 23.94 15.31
CA ALA A 2 -9.11 22.63 15.74
C ALA A 2 -7.97 21.94 16.51
N ASN A 3 -8.29 21.38 17.67
CA ASN A 3 -7.33 20.60 18.45
C ASN A 3 -6.99 19.33 17.65
N TYR A 4 -5.89 19.36 16.92
CA TYR A 4 -5.30 18.16 16.36
C TYR A 4 -4.80 17.31 17.52
N ASP A 5 -5.40 16.15 17.74
CA ASP A 5 -4.86 15.14 18.66
C ASP A 5 -3.96 14.21 17.86
N PRO A 6 -2.63 14.24 18.03
CA PRO A 6 -1.72 13.38 17.29
C PRO A 6 -1.85 11.90 17.64
N ASN A 7 -2.56 11.57 18.72
CA ASN A 7 -2.79 10.18 19.16
C ASN A 7 -4.18 9.67 18.76
N SER A 8 -5.02 10.54 18.19
CA SER A 8 -6.34 10.15 17.69
C SER A 8 -6.28 9.85 16.21
N THR A 9 -6.89 8.76 15.79
CA THR A 9 -7.21 8.49 14.39
C THR A 9 -8.40 9.33 13.92
N GLU A 10 -9.13 9.94 14.85
CA GLU A 10 -10.29 10.77 14.58
C GLU A 10 -9.89 12.25 14.44
N GLY A 11 -10.28 12.83 13.35
CA GLY A 11 -10.16 14.27 13.12
C GLY A 11 -9.05 14.66 12.16
N LEU A 12 -9.46 15.11 11.01
CA LEU A 12 -8.56 15.70 10.02
C LEU A 12 -8.06 17.06 10.48
N ALA A 13 -6.83 17.40 10.10
CA ALA A 13 -6.30 18.73 10.30
C ALA A 13 -7.25 19.78 9.66
N ALA A 14 -7.43 20.93 10.33
CA ALA A 14 -8.37 21.96 9.88
C ALA A 14 -8.17 22.37 8.41
N HIS A 15 -6.92 22.45 7.96
CA HIS A 15 -6.57 22.75 6.56
C HIS A 15 -6.94 21.63 5.59
N ALA A 16 -6.91 20.37 6.01
CA ALA A 16 -7.37 19.25 5.18
C ALA A 16 -8.89 19.36 4.94
N SER A 17 -9.66 19.57 6.00
CA SER A 17 -11.11 19.78 5.89
C SER A 17 -11.47 21.00 5.01
N GLU A 18 -10.68 22.08 5.07
CA GLU A 18 -10.87 23.26 4.22
C GLU A 18 -10.60 22.97 2.74
N ARG A 19 -9.51 22.22 2.45
CA ARG A 19 -9.19 21.73 1.10
C ARG A 19 -10.27 20.82 0.55
N LEU A 20 -10.75 19.86 1.32
CA LEU A 20 -11.83 18.95 0.95
C LEU A 20 -13.14 19.70 0.71
N GLY A 21 -13.41 20.76 1.49
CA GLY A 21 -14.55 21.64 1.28
C GLY A 21 -14.50 22.43 -0.04
N MET A 22 -13.30 22.68 -0.60
CA MET A 22 -13.17 23.25 -1.94
C MET A 22 -13.49 22.21 -3.03
N ASN A 23 -13.06 20.98 -2.84
CA ASN A 23 -13.38 19.87 -3.76
C ASN A 23 -14.91 19.65 -3.85
N ALA A 24 -15.60 19.69 -2.72
CA ALA A 24 -17.07 19.58 -2.67
C ALA A 24 -17.81 20.68 -3.44
N ARG A 25 -17.17 21.82 -3.71
CA ARG A 25 -17.72 22.93 -4.52
C ARG A 25 -17.47 22.80 -6.03
N GLY A 26 -16.89 21.67 -6.48
CA GLY A 26 -16.74 21.33 -7.89
C GLY A 26 -15.34 21.53 -8.47
N LEU A 27 -14.35 22.00 -7.68
CA LEU A 27 -12.95 22.02 -8.08
C LEU A 27 -12.25 20.82 -7.44
N PHE A 28 -12.21 19.68 -8.13
CA PHE A 28 -11.46 18.53 -7.65
C PHE A 28 -9.99 18.60 -8.05
N THR A 29 -9.14 17.95 -7.28
CA THR A 29 -7.73 17.67 -7.61
C THR A 29 -7.56 16.16 -7.72
N SER A 30 -6.66 15.70 -8.57
CA SER A 30 -6.39 14.28 -8.79
C SER A 30 -4.92 14.10 -9.17
N ASP A 31 -4.32 12.98 -8.85
CA ASP A 31 -3.01 12.56 -9.35
C ASP A 31 -3.11 11.59 -10.53
N LEU A 32 -4.32 11.30 -10.99
CA LEU A 32 -4.54 10.51 -12.20
C LEU A 32 -4.04 11.26 -13.44
N SER A 33 -3.36 10.56 -14.32
CA SER A 33 -3.11 11.06 -15.67
C SER A 33 -4.43 11.25 -16.46
N VAL A 34 -4.41 12.00 -17.55
CA VAL A 34 -5.60 12.21 -18.39
C VAL A 34 -6.21 10.89 -18.87
N ASN A 35 -5.36 9.92 -19.21
CA ASN A 35 -5.82 8.60 -19.65
C ASN A 35 -6.48 7.82 -18.51
N GLU A 36 -5.89 7.83 -17.34
CA GLU A 36 -6.45 7.19 -16.15
C GLU A 36 -7.77 7.81 -15.74
N TYR A 37 -7.86 9.15 -15.77
CA TYR A 37 -9.11 9.87 -15.55
C TYR A 37 -10.23 9.35 -16.47
N LEU A 38 -9.98 9.27 -17.79
CA LEU A 38 -10.94 8.76 -18.77
C LEU A 38 -11.31 7.29 -18.52
N CYS A 39 -10.37 6.47 -18.06
CA CYS A 39 -10.63 5.07 -17.71
C CYS A 39 -11.52 4.94 -16.48
N VAL A 40 -11.29 5.74 -15.45
CA VAL A 40 -12.15 5.81 -14.25
C VAL A 40 -13.56 6.26 -14.64
N GLU A 41 -13.70 7.28 -15.49
CA GLU A 41 -15.01 7.70 -15.99
C GLU A 41 -15.73 6.59 -16.78
N LYS A 42 -15.00 5.85 -17.63
CA LYS A 42 -15.55 4.70 -18.37
C LYS A 42 -15.95 3.54 -17.45
N ALA A 43 -15.28 3.38 -16.31
CA ALA A 43 -15.65 2.43 -15.28
C ALA A 43 -16.95 2.82 -14.53
N GLY A 44 -17.50 4.00 -14.80
CA GLY A 44 -18.74 4.51 -14.19
C GLY A 44 -18.51 5.33 -12.90
N PHE A 45 -17.29 5.81 -12.67
CA PHE A 45 -16.94 6.60 -11.49
C PHE A 45 -16.52 8.02 -11.85
N ASP A 46 -16.76 8.94 -10.94
CA ASP A 46 -16.25 10.32 -11.00
C ASP A 46 -15.13 10.49 -9.96
N PRO A 47 -13.94 11.00 -10.34
CA PRO A 47 -12.96 11.47 -9.38
C PRO A 47 -13.52 12.65 -8.58
N VAL A 48 -13.42 12.57 -7.24
CA VAL A 48 -13.97 13.58 -6.35
C VAL A 48 -12.90 14.37 -5.60
N GLY A 49 -11.68 13.89 -5.56
CA GLY A 49 -10.56 14.62 -4.97
C GLY A 49 -9.33 13.80 -4.70
N LEU A 50 -8.18 14.47 -4.62
CA LEU A 50 -6.95 13.91 -4.08
C LEU A 50 -7.07 13.78 -2.57
N VAL A 51 -6.77 12.61 -2.05
CA VAL A 51 -6.79 12.32 -0.61
C VAL A 51 -5.41 11.90 -0.14
N VAL A 52 -5.06 12.35 1.07
CA VAL A 52 -3.72 12.18 1.64
C VAL A 52 -3.86 11.86 3.13
N GLY A 53 -3.15 10.83 3.55
CA GLY A 53 -2.94 10.56 4.96
C GLY A 53 -1.46 10.45 5.27
N SER A 54 -1.02 10.94 6.41
CA SER A 54 0.36 10.79 6.83
C SER A 54 0.47 10.45 8.30
N SER A 55 1.53 9.72 8.65
CA SER A 55 1.91 9.47 10.04
C SER A 55 3.41 9.65 10.19
N ILE A 56 3.84 10.29 11.28
CA ILE A 56 5.25 10.40 11.63
C ILE A 56 5.51 9.47 12.80
N TYR A 57 6.45 8.56 12.62
CA TYR A 57 6.80 7.54 13.59
C TYR A 57 8.24 7.71 14.06
N HIS A 58 8.42 7.64 15.38
CA HIS A 58 9.76 7.61 15.98
C HIS A 58 10.21 6.17 16.08
N VAL A 59 11.30 5.83 15.42
CA VAL A 59 11.88 4.49 15.45
C VAL A 59 12.87 4.41 16.60
N GLY A 60 12.48 3.76 17.70
CA GLY A 60 13.35 3.58 18.87
C GLY A 60 14.52 2.64 18.59
N PHE A 61 15.53 2.74 19.44
CA PHE A 61 16.71 1.86 19.38
C PHE A 61 16.33 0.40 19.66
N GLN A 62 16.72 -0.52 18.76
CA GLN A 62 16.48 -1.96 18.89
C GLN A 62 17.74 -2.69 19.33
N PHE A 63 17.66 -3.49 20.40
CA PHE A 63 18.72 -4.43 20.78
C PHE A 63 18.67 -5.66 19.88
N GLN A 64 19.74 -5.88 19.12
CA GLN A 64 19.84 -6.98 18.17
C GLN A 64 20.92 -7.97 18.59
N SER A 65 20.66 -9.27 18.39
CA SER A 65 21.71 -10.28 18.47
C SER A 65 22.53 -10.27 17.17
N ILE A 66 23.77 -9.81 17.25
CA ILE A 66 24.68 -9.69 16.10
C ILE A 66 24.98 -11.07 15.44
N ARG A 67 24.66 -12.17 16.12
CA ARG A 67 25.08 -13.53 15.74
C ARG A 67 24.00 -14.38 15.09
N GLN A 68 22.75 -13.91 15.05
CA GLN A 68 21.62 -14.69 14.55
C GLN A 68 20.83 -13.91 13.50
N ASN A 69 20.40 -14.61 12.47
CA ASN A 69 19.35 -14.13 11.57
C ASN A 69 18.04 -14.15 12.35
N GLN A 70 17.34 -13.02 12.41
CA GLN A 70 16.07 -12.94 13.14
C GLN A 70 15.22 -11.78 12.63
N GLU A 71 13.91 -11.95 12.74
CA GLU A 71 12.99 -10.83 12.58
C GLU A 71 13.10 -9.87 13.75
N LEU A 72 12.90 -8.58 13.47
CA LEU A 72 12.76 -7.51 14.45
C LEU A 72 11.28 -7.23 14.63
N ASP A 73 10.58 -8.11 15.35
CA ASP A 73 9.11 -8.10 15.48
C ASP A 73 8.55 -6.74 15.88
N VAL A 74 9.16 -6.09 16.88
CA VAL A 74 8.72 -4.77 17.37
C VAL A 74 8.83 -3.71 16.26
N LEU A 75 9.90 -3.77 15.46
CA LEU A 75 10.09 -2.82 14.36
C LEU A 75 9.17 -3.14 13.19
N SER A 76 8.99 -4.42 12.86
CA SER A 76 8.03 -4.86 11.83
C SER A 76 6.62 -4.38 12.16
N GLN A 77 6.20 -4.56 13.41
CA GLN A 77 4.89 -4.12 13.90
C GLN A 77 4.75 -2.59 13.85
N ALA A 78 5.76 -1.87 14.32
CA ALA A 78 5.76 -0.40 14.30
C ALA A 78 5.66 0.17 12.88
N MET A 79 6.37 -0.42 11.92
CA MET A 79 6.32 -0.03 10.51
C MET A 79 4.95 -0.32 9.88
N TYR A 80 4.35 -1.44 10.24
CA TYR A 80 3.00 -1.78 9.80
C TYR A 80 1.96 -0.79 10.36
N GLU A 81 1.96 -0.55 11.67
CA GLU A 81 1.03 0.37 12.33
C GLU A 81 1.13 1.81 11.80
N ALA A 82 2.34 2.26 11.49
CA ALA A 82 2.55 3.59 10.92
C ALA A 82 1.92 3.73 9.52
N ARG A 83 2.01 2.68 8.68
CA ARG A 83 1.35 2.64 7.36
C ARG A 83 -0.17 2.57 7.50
N GLU A 84 -0.66 1.72 8.40
CA GLU A 84 -2.09 1.62 8.71
C GLU A 84 -2.68 2.96 9.15
N LEU A 85 -1.96 3.71 9.98
CA LEU A 85 -2.41 5.01 10.43
C LEU A 85 -2.47 6.03 9.28
N ALA A 86 -1.48 6.01 8.37
CA ALA A 86 -1.51 6.85 7.18
C ALA A 86 -2.68 6.47 6.25
N MET A 87 -2.91 5.17 6.03
CA MET A 87 -4.05 4.67 5.25
C MET A 87 -5.38 5.09 5.86
N THR A 88 -5.57 4.88 7.16
CA THR A 88 -6.79 5.27 7.88
C THR A 88 -7.11 6.75 7.70
N ARG A 89 -6.11 7.63 7.82
CA ARG A 89 -6.29 9.08 7.62
C ARG A 89 -6.65 9.45 6.18
N MET A 90 -6.08 8.75 5.20
CA MET A 90 -6.46 8.93 3.80
C MET A 90 -7.91 8.47 3.54
N GLU A 91 -8.32 7.33 4.12
CA GLU A 91 -9.69 6.84 4.04
C GLU A 91 -10.71 7.79 4.69
N GLU A 92 -10.35 8.43 5.80
CA GLU A 92 -11.18 9.44 6.45
C GLU A 92 -11.40 10.67 5.55
N GLU A 93 -10.37 11.11 4.82
CA GLU A 93 -10.51 12.16 3.81
C GLU A 93 -11.46 11.72 2.66
N ALA A 94 -11.31 10.49 2.19
CA ALA A 94 -12.17 9.93 1.15
C ALA A 94 -13.63 9.81 1.61
N ASP A 95 -13.84 9.41 2.86
CA ASP A 95 -15.18 9.32 3.44
C ASP A 95 -15.85 10.68 3.57
N GLN A 96 -15.12 11.73 3.95
CA GLN A 96 -15.63 13.11 3.97
C GLN A 96 -16.06 13.61 2.57
N LEU A 97 -15.39 13.15 1.50
CA LEU A 97 -15.79 13.45 0.13
C LEU A 97 -16.99 12.61 -0.34
N GLY A 98 -17.48 11.67 0.47
CA GLY A 98 -18.53 10.73 0.10
C GLY A 98 -18.10 9.78 -1.01
N ALA A 99 -16.82 9.39 -1.03
CA ALA A 99 -16.27 8.48 -2.00
C ALA A 99 -16.67 7.03 -1.73
N ASP A 100 -16.74 6.23 -2.78
CA ASP A 100 -16.89 4.77 -2.67
C ASP A 100 -15.53 4.09 -2.50
N GLY A 101 -14.46 4.69 -3.03
CA GLY A 101 -13.11 4.14 -2.93
C GLY A 101 -12.01 5.14 -3.32
N VAL A 102 -10.78 4.66 -3.19
CA VAL A 102 -9.54 5.37 -3.58
C VAL A 102 -8.75 4.50 -4.53
N VAL A 103 -8.38 5.04 -5.67
CA VAL A 103 -7.54 4.37 -6.69
C VAL A 103 -6.19 5.04 -6.81
N GLY A 104 -5.20 4.30 -7.36
CA GLY A 104 -3.85 4.78 -7.51
C GLY A 104 -3.15 5.04 -6.18
N VAL A 105 -3.50 4.28 -5.14
CA VAL A 105 -2.90 4.46 -3.81
C VAL A 105 -1.40 4.17 -3.85
N ARG A 106 -0.62 5.11 -3.35
CA ARG A 106 0.82 4.96 -3.14
C ARG A 106 1.12 5.14 -1.66
N LEU A 107 2.02 4.28 -1.17
CA LEU A 107 2.55 4.34 0.18
C LEU A 107 4.04 4.70 0.11
N ASP A 108 4.37 5.93 0.42
CA ASP A 108 5.72 6.46 0.40
C ASP A 108 6.29 6.60 1.82
N ILE A 109 7.61 6.43 1.93
CA ILE A 109 8.34 6.64 3.18
C ILE A 109 9.26 7.83 3.00
N GLY A 110 8.96 8.91 3.70
CA GLY A 110 9.83 10.08 3.82
C GLY A 110 10.79 9.94 5.01
N ARG A 111 12.05 10.33 4.82
CA ARG A 111 13.03 10.43 5.91
C ARG A 111 13.48 11.85 6.05
N TYR A 112 13.56 12.30 7.29
CA TYR A 112 14.02 13.65 7.59
C TYR A 112 15.51 13.66 7.94
N GLU A 113 16.29 14.49 7.29
CA GLU A 113 17.72 14.67 7.59
C GLU A 113 17.98 15.19 9.01
N TRP A 114 16.99 15.91 9.58
CA TRP A 114 17.07 16.52 10.91
C TRP A 114 16.57 15.59 12.05
N GLY A 115 16.07 14.41 11.71
CA GLY A 115 15.55 13.42 12.66
C GLY A 115 15.88 12.01 12.19
N ALA A 116 17.11 11.56 12.44
CA ALA A 116 17.61 10.25 11.99
C ALA A 116 16.74 9.06 12.46
N ASP A 117 15.99 9.27 13.54
CA ASP A 117 15.12 8.26 14.15
C ASP A 117 13.64 8.46 13.80
N MET A 118 13.32 9.35 12.85
CA MET A 118 11.94 9.61 12.44
C MET A 118 11.71 9.23 10.99
N ALA A 119 10.59 8.55 10.73
CA ALA A 119 10.08 8.28 9.41
C ALA A 119 8.67 8.82 9.26
N GLU A 120 8.39 9.45 8.14
CA GLU A 120 7.04 9.80 7.72
C GLU A 120 6.52 8.73 6.75
N PHE A 121 5.32 8.27 6.98
CA PHE A 121 4.57 7.40 6.09
C PHE A 121 3.46 8.23 5.46
N ILE A 122 3.39 8.22 4.15
CA ILE A 122 2.43 9.02 3.39
C ILE A 122 1.62 8.08 2.51
N ALA A 123 0.30 8.12 2.65
CA ALA A 123 -0.64 7.47 1.75
C ALA A 123 -1.30 8.54 0.88
N ILE A 124 -1.26 8.38 -0.44
CA ILE A 124 -1.83 9.32 -1.41
C ILE A 124 -2.61 8.54 -2.45
N GLY A 125 -3.78 9.04 -2.85
CA GLY A 125 -4.55 8.47 -3.93
C GLY A 125 -5.68 9.39 -4.38
N THR A 126 -6.42 8.99 -5.40
CA THR A 126 -7.58 9.71 -5.89
C THR A 126 -8.87 9.05 -5.43
N ALA A 127 -9.66 9.78 -4.66
CA ALA A 127 -10.99 9.38 -4.23
C ALA A 127 -11.96 9.39 -5.41
N ILE A 128 -12.76 8.32 -5.56
CA ILE A 128 -13.72 8.13 -6.65
C ILE A 128 -15.10 7.76 -6.09
N ARG A 129 -16.16 8.16 -6.83
CA ARG A 129 -17.54 7.88 -6.47
C ARG A 129 -18.32 7.39 -7.68
N HIS A 130 -19.15 6.35 -7.51
CA HIS A 130 -19.95 5.78 -8.58
C HIS A 130 -21.06 6.76 -9.03
N LYS A 131 -21.19 7.00 -10.33
CA LYS A 131 -22.09 7.98 -10.93
C LYS A 131 -23.56 7.72 -10.63
N GLU A 132 -23.96 6.45 -10.57
CA GLU A 132 -25.33 6.03 -10.32
C GLU A 132 -25.63 5.78 -8.83
N GLY A 133 -24.70 6.10 -7.93
CA GLY A 133 -24.87 5.90 -6.49
C GLY A 133 -24.89 4.43 -6.04
N LYS A 134 -24.43 3.50 -6.87
CA LYS A 134 -24.23 2.11 -6.44
C LYS A 134 -23.08 2.07 -5.45
N LEU A 135 -23.29 1.46 -4.30
CA LEU A 135 -22.27 1.35 -3.28
C LEU A 135 -21.24 0.29 -3.65
N HIS A 136 -20.00 0.70 -3.76
CA HIS A 136 -18.85 -0.19 -4.03
C HIS A 136 -17.89 -0.27 -2.84
N ARG A 137 -18.30 0.19 -1.68
CA ARG A 137 -17.47 0.24 -0.47
C ARG A 137 -16.97 -1.14 -0.04
N ALA A 138 -15.93 -1.15 0.77
CA ALA A 138 -15.43 -2.34 1.44
C ALA A 138 -16.46 -2.92 2.43
N PRO A 139 -16.36 -4.21 2.83
CA PRO A 139 -17.32 -4.84 3.75
C PRO A 139 -17.45 -4.14 5.11
N ASN A 140 -16.42 -3.44 5.57
CA ASN A 140 -16.42 -2.66 6.80
C ASN A 140 -17.18 -1.32 6.68
N GLY A 141 -17.74 -1.01 5.49
CA GLY A 141 -18.45 0.23 5.20
C GLY A 141 -17.56 1.43 4.86
N ARG A 142 -16.24 1.30 4.91
CA ARG A 142 -15.28 2.34 4.50
C ARG A 142 -15.12 2.38 2.98
N PRO A 143 -14.59 3.47 2.41
CA PRO A 143 -14.15 3.48 1.03
C PRO A 143 -13.15 2.33 0.78
N PHE A 144 -13.29 1.61 -0.35
CA PHE A 144 -12.25 0.67 -0.73
C PHE A 144 -10.96 1.40 -1.08
N THR A 145 -9.82 0.73 -0.94
CA THR A 145 -8.51 1.26 -1.35
C THR A 145 -7.85 0.33 -2.36
N SER A 146 -7.14 0.89 -3.33
CA SER A 146 -6.49 0.11 -4.39
C SER A 146 -5.28 0.85 -4.94
N ASP A 147 -4.17 0.12 -5.14
CA ASP A 147 -2.98 0.63 -5.80
C ASP A 147 -3.03 0.52 -7.34
N LEU A 148 -4.14 0.01 -7.87
CA LEU A 148 -4.36 -0.07 -9.31
C LEU A 148 -4.40 1.32 -9.94
N SER A 149 -3.71 1.47 -11.08
CA SER A 149 -3.88 2.65 -11.94
C SER A 149 -5.32 2.78 -12.42
N GLY A 150 -5.72 3.96 -12.89
CA GLY A 150 -7.05 4.14 -13.46
C GLY A 150 -7.35 3.19 -14.63
N GLN A 151 -6.31 2.80 -15.42
CA GLN A 151 -6.42 1.84 -16.51
C GLN A 151 -6.65 0.42 -15.98
N ASP A 152 -5.86 0.00 -15.00
CA ASP A 152 -5.97 -1.35 -14.42
C ASP A 152 -7.27 -1.51 -13.63
N PHE A 153 -7.70 -0.45 -12.93
CA PHE A 153 -9.00 -0.40 -12.28
C PHE A 153 -10.14 -0.60 -13.30
N TRP A 154 -10.14 0.15 -14.40
CA TRP A 154 -11.15 -0.03 -15.46
C TRP A 154 -11.10 -1.44 -16.03
N THR A 155 -9.91 -1.96 -16.33
CA THR A 155 -9.73 -3.32 -16.86
C THR A 155 -10.27 -4.36 -15.89
N LEU A 156 -9.96 -4.24 -14.60
CA LEU A 156 -10.48 -5.13 -13.56
C LEU A 156 -12.01 -5.12 -13.54
N MET A 157 -12.62 -3.93 -13.54
CA MET A 157 -14.09 -3.78 -13.57
C MET A 157 -14.73 -4.45 -14.79
N GLN A 158 -14.05 -4.41 -15.96
CA GLN A 158 -14.49 -5.11 -17.18
C GLN A 158 -14.43 -6.64 -17.04
N THR A 159 -13.62 -7.18 -16.15
CA THR A 159 -13.56 -8.63 -15.89
C THR A 159 -14.65 -9.15 -14.95
N GLY A 160 -15.58 -8.29 -14.52
CA GLY A 160 -16.61 -8.65 -13.53
C GLY A 160 -16.06 -8.80 -12.12
N LYS A 161 -14.93 -8.17 -11.84
CA LYS A 161 -14.32 -8.11 -10.51
C LYS A 161 -14.20 -6.65 -10.07
N ARG A 162 -14.08 -6.44 -8.78
CA ARG A 162 -13.84 -5.11 -8.19
C ARG A 162 -12.81 -5.17 -7.07
N PRO A 163 -12.09 -4.07 -6.82
CA PRO A 163 -11.24 -3.99 -5.65
C PRO A 163 -12.08 -3.90 -4.37
N VAL A 164 -11.55 -4.42 -3.27
CA VAL A 164 -12.20 -4.39 -1.96
C VAL A 164 -11.32 -3.76 -0.89
N GLY A 165 -10.00 -3.78 -1.06
CA GLY A 165 -9.05 -3.14 -0.16
C GLY A 165 -7.62 -3.35 -0.60
N LEU A 166 -6.77 -2.38 -0.30
CA LEU A 166 -5.33 -2.53 -0.35
C LEU A 166 -4.92 -3.40 0.83
N VAL A 167 -4.08 -4.39 0.58
CA VAL A 167 -3.55 -5.30 1.59
C VAL A 167 -2.04 -5.26 1.59
N MET A 168 -1.44 -5.37 2.78
CA MET A 168 0.00 -5.21 2.93
C MET A 168 0.59 -6.14 4.00
N GLY A 169 1.89 -6.37 3.89
CA GLY A 169 2.67 -7.10 4.89
C GLY A 169 4.06 -6.54 4.97
N SER A 170 4.58 -6.39 6.17
CA SER A 170 5.93 -5.88 6.43
C SER A 170 6.72 -6.89 7.26
N CYS A 171 7.99 -7.04 6.93
CA CYS A 171 8.95 -7.81 7.72
C CYS A 171 10.28 -7.06 7.75
N VAL A 172 10.72 -6.68 8.94
CA VAL A 172 12.05 -6.12 9.16
C VAL A 172 12.93 -7.21 9.73
N TYR A 173 14.03 -7.53 9.05
CA TYR A 173 14.86 -8.68 9.34
C TYR A 173 16.32 -8.27 9.54
N HIS A 174 16.94 -8.79 10.60
CA HIS A 174 18.36 -8.63 10.84
C HIS A 174 19.14 -9.82 10.28
N VAL A 175 20.12 -9.55 9.42
CA VAL A 175 21.01 -10.54 8.86
C VAL A 175 22.30 -10.59 9.67
N ALA A 176 22.61 -11.75 10.22
CA ALA A 176 23.79 -11.95 11.08
C ALA A 176 25.10 -11.59 10.40
N HIS A 177 26.01 -10.99 11.15
CA HIS A 177 27.36 -10.71 10.67
C HIS A 177 28.13 -12.00 10.39
N ARG A 178 28.86 -12.02 9.27
CA ARG A 178 29.74 -13.15 8.94
C ARG A 178 30.90 -13.25 9.94
N GLY A 179 31.21 -14.48 10.32
CA GLY A 179 32.48 -14.75 11.00
C GLY A 179 33.67 -14.46 10.08
N LEU A 180 34.72 -13.84 10.63
CA LEU A 180 35.96 -13.50 9.90
C LEU A 180 36.53 -14.69 9.08
N MET A 181 36.38 -15.92 9.56
CA MET A 181 36.87 -17.12 8.88
C MET A 181 36.14 -17.46 7.58
N GLN A 182 34.85 -17.15 7.46
CA GLN A 182 34.08 -17.37 6.22
C GLN A 182 34.45 -16.35 5.15
N SER A 183 34.67 -15.10 5.56
CA SER A 183 35.08 -14.02 4.65
C SER A 183 36.43 -14.29 4.01
N VAL A 184 37.40 -14.84 4.76
CA VAL A 184 38.75 -15.20 4.24
C VAL A 184 38.71 -16.37 3.24
N LYS A 185 37.85 -17.36 3.46
CA LYS A 185 37.72 -18.52 2.56
C LYS A 185 37.09 -18.20 1.21
N GLN A 186 36.39 -17.11 1.10
CA GLN A 186 35.63 -16.70 -0.10
C GLN A 186 36.31 -15.57 -0.89
N THR A 187 37.43 -15.04 -0.38
CA THR A 187 38.20 -14.00 -1.08
C THR A 187 38.64 -14.45 -2.47
N GLY A 188 38.19 -13.72 -3.48
CA GLY A 188 38.53 -13.99 -4.89
C GLY A 188 37.70 -15.05 -5.59
N ARG A 189 36.58 -15.51 -5.02
CA ARG A 189 35.66 -16.46 -5.65
C ARG A 189 34.25 -15.87 -5.75
N ASN A 190 33.58 -16.09 -6.88
CA ASN A 190 32.16 -15.82 -7.04
C ASN A 190 31.39 -17.01 -6.44
N VAL A 191 30.86 -16.85 -5.23
CA VAL A 191 30.13 -17.89 -4.49
C VAL A 191 28.83 -17.31 -3.95
N GLU A 192 27.76 -18.06 -4.05
CA GLU A 192 26.50 -17.72 -3.40
C GLU A 192 26.69 -17.60 -1.89
N LEU A 193 26.05 -16.59 -1.32
CA LEU A 193 26.07 -16.32 0.10
C LEU A 193 24.84 -16.94 0.76
N ALA A 194 24.80 -18.27 0.84
CA ALA A 194 23.63 -19.04 1.25
C ALA A 194 22.93 -18.51 2.53
N GLN A 195 23.70 -18.03 3.51
CA GLN A 195 23.14 -17.46 4.74
C GLN A 195 22.35 -16.16 4.48
N TYR A 196 22.85 -15.32 3.57
CA TYR A 196 22.12 -14.08 3.19
C TYR A 196 20.91 -14.42 2.33
N THR A 197 21.08 -15.33 1.36
CA THR A 197 19.97 -15.81 0.54
C THR A 197 18.84 -16.36 1.40
N GLN A 198 19.15 -17.21 2.39
CA GLN A 198 18.13 -17.75 3.30
C GLN A 198 17.42 -16.65 4.09
N ALA A 199 18.17 -15.71 4.68
CA ALA A 199 17.58 -14.61 5.44
C ALA A 199 16.64 -13.73 4.59
N LEU A 200 17.01 -13.46 3.33
CA LEU A 200 16.19 -12.71 2.39
C LEU A 200 14.91 -13.47 2.02
N TYR A 201 15.00 -14.78 1.81
CA TYR A 201 13.83 -15.62 1.55
C TYR A 201 12.89 -15.63 2.75
N ASP A 202 13.39 -15.86 3.96
CA ASP A 202 12.58 -15.90 5.19
C ASP A 202 11.84 -14.58 5.38
N ALA A 203 12.52 -13.45 5.23
CA ALA A 203 11.93 -12.13 5.39
C ALA A 203 10.86 -11.82 4.31
N ARG A 204 11.12 -12.23 3.07
CA ARG A 204 10.18 -12.08 1.96
C ARG A 204 8.91 -12.90 2.17
N GLU A 205 9.06 -14.16 2.53
CA GLU A 205 7.93 -15.07 2.77
C GLU A 205 7.07 -14.57 3.93
N LEU A 206 7.67 -14.06 5.01
CA LEU A 206 6.92 -13.47 6.13
C LEU A 206 6.11 -12.23 5.70
N ALA A 207 6.68 -11.35 4.88
CA ALA A 207 5.95 -10.20 4.35
C ALA A 207 4.77 -10.63 3.47
N MET A 208 4.99 -11.60 2.58
CA MET A 208 3.94 -12.14 1.71
C MET A 208 2.83 -12.85 2.50
N GLU A 209 3.19 -13.66 3.49
CA GLU A 209 2.23 -14.35 4.37
C GLU A 209 1.34 -13.36 5.11
N ARG A 210 1.90 -12.25 5.62
CA ARG A 210 1.14 -11.21 6.32
C ARG A 210 0.15 -10.53 5.39
N MET A 211 0.58 -10.16 4.19
CA MET A 211 -0.30 -9.57 3.17
C MET A 211 -1.45 -10.53 2.82
N GLN A 212 -1.17 -11.83 2.66
CA GLN A 212 -2.22 -12.83 2.39
C GLN A 212 -3.20 -12.97 3.55
N LYS A 213 -2.71 -13.00 4.78
CA LYS A 213 -3.57 -13.05 5.98
C LYS A 213 -4.48 -11.83 6.10
N GLU A 214 -3.97 -10.67 5.73
CA GLU A 214 -4.78 -9.44 5.70
C GLU A 214 -5.90 -9.54 4.66
N ALA A 215 -5.62 -10.07 3.47
CA ALA A 215 -6.64 -10.32 2.46
C ALA A 215 -7.69 -11.34 2.93
N GLU A 216 -7.27 -12.43 3.59
CA GLU A 216 -8.18 -13.42 4.20
C GLU A 216 -9.07 -12.79 5.27
N ALA A 217 -8.55 -11.83 6.04
CA ALA A 217 -9.32 -11.15 7.08
C ALA A 217 -10.43 -10.23 6.54
N ILE A 218 -10.37 -9.82 5.27
CA ILE A 218 -11.46 -9.05 4.63
C ILE A 218 -12.74 -9.91 4.52
N GLY A 219 -12.62 -11.21 4.27
CA GLY A 219 -13.73 -12.17 4.26
C GLY A 219 -13.68 -13.18 3.12
N ASP A 220 -14.60 -14.15 3.19
CA ASP A 220 -14.67 -15.33 2.30
C ASP A 220 -14.90 -15.01 0.80
N GLY A 221 -15.25 -13.78 0.46
CA GLY A 221 -15.48 -13.35 -0.93
C GLY A 221 -14.23 -12.97 -1.71
N VAL A 222 -13.06 -12.91 -1.05
CA VAL A 222 -11.81 -12.51 -1.72
C VAL A 222 -11.36 -13.61 -2.67
N LEU A 223 -11.20 -13.25 -3.95
CA LEU A 223 -10.74 -14.16 -5.01
C LEU A 223 -9.22 -14.25 -5.10
N GLY A 224 -8.52 -13.21 -4.69
CA GLY A 224 -7.08 -13.11 -4.77
C GLY A 224 -6.58 -11.68 -4.60
N ILE A 225 -5.27 -11.51 -4.74
CA ILE A 225 -4.58 -10.22 -4.67
C ILE A 225 -3.93 -9.97 -6.04
N VAL A 226 -4.16 -8.79 -6.60
CA VAL A 226 -3.58 -8.38 -7.88
C VAL A 226 -2.61 -7.22 -7.69
N GLU A 227 -1.78 -6.92 -8.70
CA GLU A 227 -0.77 -5.84 -8.69
C GLU A 227 0.21 -5.95 -7.51
N VAL A 228 0.57 -7.17 -7.11
CA VAL A 228 1.47 -7.37 -5.97
C VAL A 228 2.85 -6.77 -6.25
N LYS A 229 3.24 -5.82 -5.40
CA LYS A 229 4.57 -5.19 -5.38
C LYS A 229 5.31 -5.63 -4.13
N LEU A 230 6.56 -6.03 -4.31
CA LEU A 230 7.45 -6.39 -3.22
C LEU A 230 8.64 -5.43 -3.19
N ASN A 231 8.63 -4.54 -2.22
CA ASN A 231 9.67 -3.53 -2.06
C ASN A 231 10.70 -4.00 -1.03
N GLU A 232 11.97 -3.84 -1.38
CA GLU A 232 13.09 -4.08 -0.49
C GLU A 232 13.73 -2.75 -0.10
N ASN A 233 13.71 -2.45 1.19
CA ASN A 233 14.34 -1.26 1.78
C ASN A 233 15.53 -1.69 2.63
N SER A 234 16.73 -1.71 2.03
CA SER A 234 17.97 -1.96 2.78
C SER A 234 18.53 -0.67 3.36
N HIS A 235 19.21 -0.75 4.51
CA HIS A 235 20.00 0.29 5.16
C HIS A 235 19.25 1.43 5.88
N GLY A 236 17.92 1.36 6.02
CA GLY A 236 17.19 2.45 6.69
C GLY A 236 17.26 2.42 8.21
N TRP A 237 17.34 1.25 8.80
CA TRP A 237 17.06 1.03 10.22
C TRP A 237 18.26 0.49 10.99
N GLY A 238 19.43 0.42 10.36
CA GLY A 238 20.67 -0.07 10.96
C GLY A 238 21.54 -0.86 9.98
N SER A 239 22.79 -1.16 10.36
CA SER A 239 23.65 -2.03 9.57
C SER A 239 23.12 -3.46 9.58
N HIS A 240 23.05 -4.11 8.42
CA HIS A 240 22.54 -5.47 8.23
C HIS A 240 21.03 -5.66 8.55
N VAL A 241 20.24 -4.59 8.50
CA VAL A 241 18.79 -4.63 8.61
C VAL A 241 18.17 -4.44 7.22
N ILE A 242 17.23 -5.29 6.86
CA ILE A 242 16.50 -5.29 5.61
C ILE A 242 15.02 -5.27 5.94
N GLU A 243 14.25 -4.44 5.27
CA GLU A 243 12.80 -4.48 5.29
C GLU A 243 12.29 -5.02 3.97
N PHE A 244 11.37 -5.99 4.03
CA PHE A 244 10.50 -6.35 2.93
C PHE A 244 9.10 -5.83 3.20
N PHE A 245 8.55 -5.16 2.21
CA PHE A 245 7.20 -4.65 2.23
C PHE A 245 6.44 -5.15 1.01
N ALA A 246 5.45 -6.01 1.25
CA ALA A 246 4.54 -6.52 0.24
C ALA A 246 3.24 -5.69 0.27
N VAL A 247 2.74 -5.30 -0.89
CA VAL A 247 1.47 -4.57 -1.03
C VAL A 247 0.77 -5.00 -2.31
N GLY A 248 -0.55 -5.00 -2.30
CA GLY A 248 -1.37 -5.30 -3.48
C GLY A 248 -2.85 -5.06 -3.21
N THR A 249 -3.67 -5.21 -4.21
CA THR A 249 -5.12 -4.98 -4.13
C THR A 249 -5.87 -6.30 -4.04
N ALA A 250 -6.62 -6.52 -2.96
CA ALA A 250 -7.56 -7.63 -2.82
C ALA A 250 -8.80 -7.40 -3.70
N VAL A 251 -9.23 -8.45 -4.39
CA VAL A 251 -10.34 -8.39 -5.36
C VAL A 251 -11.44 -9.39 -5.02
N VAL A 252 -12.67 -8.97 -5.31
CA VAL A 252 -13.90 -9.77 -5.14
C VAL A 252 -14.71 -9.76 -6.42
N PRO A 253 -15.71 -10.68 -6.58
CA PRO A 253 -16.66 -10.57 -7.67
C PRO A 253 -17.41 -9.23 -7.64
N ASN A 254 -17.70 -8.66 -8.80
CA ASN A 254 -18.49 -7.44 -8.88
C ASN A 254 -19.99 -7.81 -8.97
N GLU A 255 -20.71 -7.65 -7.89
CA GLU A 255 -22.14 -7.97 -7.76
C GLU A 255 -23.06 -7.15 -8.70
N HIS A 256 -22.54 -6.04 -9.22
CA HIS A 256 -23.28 -5.16 -10.12
C HIS A 256 -23.15 -5.55 -11.61
N VAL A 257 -22.38 -6.59 -11.91
CA VAL A 257 -22.21 -7.14 -13.26
C VAL A 257 -23.04 -8.41 -13.38
N GLY A 258 -23.98 -8.43 -14.35
CA GLY A 258 -24.90 -9.56 -14.54
C GLY A 258 -24.20 -10.86 -14.95
N GLU A 259 -24.86 -12.00 -14.69
CA GLU A 259 -24.43 -13.31 -15.18
C GLU A 259 -24.36 -13.27 -16.72
N GLY A 260 -23.25 -13.76 -17.28
CA GLY A 260 -23.01 -13.75 -18.73
C GLY A 260 -22.19 -12.58 -19.24
N HIS A 261 -21.59 -11.77 -18.34
CA HIS A 261 -20.63 -10.75 -18.74
C HIS A 261 -19.49 -11.37 -19.53
N GLN A 262 -19.32 -10.93 -20.80
CA GLN A 262 -18.21 -11.38 -21.63
C GLN A 262 -16.97 -10.56 -21.31
N LEU A 263 -15.86 -11.26 -21.10
CA LEU A 263 -14.56 -10.60 -20.97
C LEU A 263 -14.26 -9.80 -22.23
N PRO A 264 -13.74 -8.58 -22.12
CA PRO A 264 -13.30 -7.81 -23.28
C PRO A 264 -12.16 -8.55 -23.99
N ASP A 265 -12.12 -8.45 -25.32
CA ASP A 265 -10.97 -8.90 -26.10
C ASP A 265 -9.76 -8.03 -25.72
N ILE A 266 -8.87 -8.61 -24.93
CA ILE A 266 -7.61 -7.95 -24.56
C ILE A 266 -6.66 -8.11 -25.74
N MET A 267 -6.38 -7.01 -26.44
CA MET A 267 -5.30 -7.01 -27.42
C MET A 267 -3.97 -7.06 -26.66
N PRO A 268 -3.12 -8.06 -26.89
CA PRO A 268 -1.80 -8.07 -26.29
C PRO A 268 -1.01 -6.84 -26.80
N VAL A 269 -0.56 -6.01 -25.87
CA VAL A 269 0.41 -4.95 -26.21
C VAL A 269 1.75 -5.63 -26.37
N LEU A 270 2.19 -5.77 -27.64
CA LEU A 270 3.55 -6.17 -27.93
C LEU A 270 4.44 -4.96 -27.68
N ASP A 271 5.31 -5.05 -26.67
CA ASP A 271 6.40 -4.10 -26.53
C ASP A 271 7.41 -4.35 -27.66
N ILE A 272 7.48 -3.41 -28.62
CA ILE A 272 8.33 -3.53 -29.80
C ILE A 272 9.78 -3.08 -29.50
N ASN A 273 10.11 -2.78 -28.25
CA ASN A 273 11.41 -2.25 -27.83
C ASN A 273 12.28 -3.27 -27.08
N ASP A 274 11.97 -4.55 -27.12
CA ASP A 274 12.86 -5.63 -26.65
C ASP A 274 13.88 -6.03 -27.73
#